data_927bf2056676b8c87fdfeaa8ad69b5aa
#
_entry.id   927bf2056676b8c87fdfeaa8ad69b5aa
#
_cell.length_a   1.000
_cell.length_b   1.000
_cell.length_c   1.000
_cell.angle_alpha   90.00
_cell.angle_beta   90.00
_cell.angle_gamma   90.00
#
_symmetry.space_group_name_H-M   'P 1'
#
loop_
_entity.id
_entity.type
_entity.pdbx_description
1 polymer ?
#
loop_
_entity_poly.entity_id
_entity_poly.type
_entity_poly.pdbx_seq_one_letter_code
_entity_poly.pdbx_strand_id
1 'polypeptide(L)'
;MYLDTSHAQNLKEKLLLCAVNEFAEYGYEGARVDNIVKAAGCSKQTVYHHFGNKENLFIEVLEYTWNDIREKERELDISGLSPVIAIEKIIDFTWDYYINNPWFLKIVHSENQSKGVHYKKSKRLAEINHAHLQSMASLLEEGQ
;
A
#
# COMPACT_ATOMS: atom_id res chain seq x y z
N MET A 1 14.37 -8.00 3.18
CA MET A 1 13.54 -7.69 2.00
C MET A 1 12.14 -8.20 2.23
N TYR A 2 11.13 -7.37 1.98
CA TYR A 2 9.74 -7.71 2.30
C TYR A 2 8.97 -8.26 1.10
N LEU A 3 9.17 -7.68 -0.08
CA LEU A 3 8.50 -8.10 -1.30
C LEU A 3 9.49 -8.73 -2.27
N ASP A 4 9.05 -9.83 -2.90
CA ASP A 4 9.81 -10.44 -3.99
C ASP A 4 9.62 -9.60 -5.26
N THR A 5 10.73 -9.16 -5.84
CA THR A 5 10.71 -8.34 -7.05
C THR A 5 10.91 -9.13 -8.34
N SER A 6 11.14 -10.45 -8.24
CA SER A 6 11.47 -11.30 -9.40
C SER A 6 10.32 -11.47 -10.39
N HIS A 7 9.08 -11.25 -9.97
CA HIS A 7 7.89 -11.40 -10.80
C HIS A 7 7.38 -10.08 -11.36
N ALA A 8 8.12 -8.98 -11.20
CA ALA A 8 7.75 -7.70 -11.77
C ALA A 8 7.67 -7.80 -13.31
N GLN A 9 6.59 -7.26 -13.88
CA GLN A 9 6.31 -7.36 -15.32
C GLN A 9 7.17 -6.42 -16.17
N ASN A 10 7.64 -5.32 -15.57
CA ASN A 10 8.46 -4.33 -16.24
C ASN A 10 9.36 -3.60 -15.24
N LEU A 11 10.24 -2.75 -15.75
CA LEU A 11 11.20 -2.02 -14.91
C LEU A 11 10.51 -1.05 -13.94
N LYS A 12 9.46 -0.37 -14.39
CA LYS A 12 8.72 0.56 -13.52
C LYS A 12 8.12 -0.15 -12.30
N GLU A 13 7.50 -1.31 -12.53
CA GLU A 13 6.97 -2.13 -11.44
C GLU A 13 8.08 -2.63 -10.52
N LYS A 14 9.19 -3.08 -11.10
CA LYS A 14 10.34 -3.51 -10.30
C LYS A 14 10.88 -2.40 -9.41
N LEU A 15 10.99 -1.19 -9.97
CA LEU A 15 11.40 -0.01 -9.20
C LEU A 15 10.43 0.28 -8.07
N LEU A 16 9.15 0.20 -8.32
CA LEU A 16 8.13 0.45 -7.30
C LEU A 16 8.24 -0.57 -6.15
N LEU A 17 8.39 -1.85 -6.47
CA LEU A 17 8.54 -2.90 -5.44
C LEU A 17 9.84 -2.74 -4.65
N CYS A 18 10.94 -2.38 -5.32
CA CYS A 18 12.20 -2.06 -4.63
C CYS A 18 12.03 -0.85 -3.71
N ALA A 19 11.26 0.15 -4.15
CA ALA A 19 10.97 1.32 -3.34
C ALA A 19 10.13 0.96 -2.11
N VAL A 20 9.13 0.09 -2.26
CA VAL A 20 8.35 -0.40 -1.11
C VAL A 20 9.28 -1.03 -0.07
N ASN A 21 10.19 -1.89 -0.50
CA ASN A 21 11.15 -2.54 0.39
C ASN A 21 12.03 -1.52 1.11
N GLU A 22 12.54 -0.53 0.39
CA GLU A 22 13.42 0.50 0.96
C GLU A 22 12.68 1.39 1.97
N PHE A 23 11.51 1.89 1.59
CA PHE A 23 10.72 2.74 2.49
C PHE A 23 10.19 1.97 3.71
N ALA A 24 9.84 0.70 3.54
CA ALA A 24 9.41 -0.12 4.68
C ALA A 24 10.53 -0.31 5.68
N GLU A 25 11.77 -0.49 5.21
CA GLU A 25 12.92 -0.72 6.09
C GLU A 25 13.37 0.56 6.80
N TYR A 26 13.45 1.69 6.09
CA TYR A 26 14.11 2.90 6.60
C TYR A 26 13.16 4.07 6.83
N GLY A 27 11.89 3.95 6.46
CA GLY A 27 10.94 5.07 6.50
C GLY A 27 11.21 6.08 5.38
N TYR A 28 10.35 7.08 5.27
CA TYR A 28 10.48 8.07 4.20
C TYR A 28 11.80 8.85 4.30
N GLU A 29 12.13 9.33 5.51
CA GLU A 29 13.32 10.15 5.70
C GLU A 29 14.62 9.36 5.53
N GLY A 30 14.65 8.13 6.01
CA GLY A 30 15.84 7.28 5.98
C GLY A 30 16.09 6.56 4.66
N ALA A 31 15.07 6.43 3.82
CA ALA A 31 15.19 5.72 2.55
C ALA A 31 16.04 6.49 1.54
N ARG A 32 16.83 5.76 0.76
CA ARG A 32 17.75 6.34 -0.21
C ARG A 32 17.48 5.81 -1.61
N VAL A 33 17.34 6.73 -2.56
CA VAL A 33 17.13 6.39 -3.98
C VAL A 33 18.33 5.56 -4.50
N ASP A 34 19.53 5.81 -4.00
CA ASP A 34 20.72 5.01 -4.35
C ASP A 34 20.53 3.53 -4.09
N ASN A 35 19.91 3.17 -2.97
CA ASN A 35 19.64 1.77 -2.63
C ASN A 35 18.57 1.16 -3.54
N ILE A 36 17.56 1.95 -3.89
CA ILE A 36 16.48 1.51 -4.78
C ILE A 36 17.03 1.19 -6.18
N VAL A 37 17.84 2.09 -6.74
CA VAL A 37 18.40 1.86 -8.09
C VAL A 37 19.34 0.67 -8.11
N LYS A 38 20.12 0.49 -7.06
CA LYS A 38 21.02 -0.65 -6.94
C LYS A 38 20.26 -1.95 -6.91
N ALA A 39 19.17 -2.02 -6.13
CA ALA A 39 18.32 -3.20 -6.05
C ALA A 39 17.61 -3.50 -7.37
N ALA A 40 17.18 -2.47 -8.08
CA ALA A 40 16.47 -2.62 -9.36
C ALA A 40 17.40 -2.84 -10.54
N GLY A 41 18.68 -2.53 -10.41
CA GLY A 41 19.65 -2.66 -11.49
C GLY A 41 19.51 -1.59 -12.57
N CYS A 42 19.20 -0.35 -12.17
CA CYS A 42 19.05 0.77 -13.11
C CYS A 42 19.75 2.03 -12.57
N SER A 43 19.59 3.16 -13.26
CA SER A 43 20.18 4.43 -12.87
C SER A 43 19.17 5.33 -12.14
N LYS A 44 19.69 6.33 -11.40
CA LYS A 44 18.85 7.37 -10.80
C LYS A 44 18.02 8.12 -11.84
N GLN A 45 18.61 8.36 -13.02
CA GLN A 45 17.90 9.03 -14.10
C GLN A 45 16.64 8.28 -14.49
N THR A 46 16.70 6.95 -14.53
CA THR A 46 15.55 6.10 -14.81
C THR A 46 14.45 6.28 -13.76
N VAL A 47 14.80 6.30 -12.47
CA VAL A 47 13.86 6.53 -11.38
C VAL A 47 13.16 7.88 -11.54
N TYR A 48 13.94 8.94 -11.76
CA TYR A 48 13.38 10.28 -11.90
C TYR A 48 12.56 10.44 -13.17
N HIS A 49 12.90 9.69 -14.23
CA HIS A 49 12.09 9.66 -15.44
C HIS A 49 10.68 9.09 -15.17
N HIS A 50 10.59 8.00 -14.40
CA HIS A 50 9.30 7.35 -14.10
C HIS A 50 8.50 8.06 -13.01
N PHE A 51 9.15 8.60 -12.01
CA PHE A 51 8.48 9.07 -10.78
C PHE A 51 8.68 10.55 -10.49
N GLY A 52 9.65 11.19 -11.08
CA GLY A 52 9.91 12.62 -10.92
C GLY A 52 10.83 12.94 -9.75
N ASN A 53 10.47 12.56 -8.54
CA ASN A 53 11.28 12.79 -7.33
C ASN A 53 10.96 11.75 -6.26
N LYS A 54 11.69 11.80 -5.15
CA LYS A 54 11.51 10.85 -4.03
C LYS A 54 10.11 10.95 -3.41
N GLU A 55 9.59 12.16 -3.28
CA GLU A 55 8.25 12.37 -2.71
C GLU A 55 7.17 11.71 -3.57
N ASN A 56 7.21 11.94 -4.88
CA ASN A 56 6.25 11.32 -5.80
C ASN A 56 6.39 9.80 -5.82
N LEU A 57 7.61 9.29 -5.73
CA LEU A 57 7.85 7.85 -5.61
C LEU A 57 7.20 7.29 -4.35
N PHE A 58 7.35 7.98 -3.22
CA PHE A 58 6.71 7.54 -1.96
C PHE A 58 5.18 7.60 -2.04
N ILE A 59 4.62 8.61 -2.70
CA ILE A 59 3.17 8.69 -2.91
C ILE A 59 2.69 7.48 -3.71
N GLU A 60 3.40 7.07 -4.77
CA GLU A 60 3.04 5.87 -5.52
C GLU A 60 3.22 4.59 -4.68
N VAL A 61 4.19 4.56 -3.78
CA VAL A 61 4.33 3.47 -2.80
C VAL A 61 3.11 3.41 -1.87
N LEU A 62 2.62 4.55 -1.39
CA LEU A 62 1.40 4.59 -0.58
C LEU A 62 0.19 4.11 -1.37
N GLU A 63 0.06 4.53 -2.62
CA GLU A 63 -1.03 4.08 -3.50
C GLU A 63 -0.98 2.57 -3.71
N TYR A 64 0.20 2.03 -3.98
CA TYR A 64 0.40 0.58 -4.08
C TYR A 64 0.00 -0.13 -2.79
N THR A 65 0.44 0.38 -1.65
CA THR A 65 0.22 -0.19 -0.32
C THR A 65 -1.28 -0.34 -0.02
N TRP A 66 -2.02 0.75 -0.18
CA TRP A 66 -3.45 0.73 0.10
C TRP A 66 -4.25 -0.04 -0.95
N ASN A 67 -3.84 0.06 -2.22
CA ASN A 67 -4.49 -0.69 -3.29
C ASN A 67 -4.34 -2.20 -3.10
N ASP A 68 -3.18 -2.65 -2.64
CA ASP A 68 -2.92 -4.08 -2.43
C ASP A 68 -3.89 -4.69 -1.42
N ILE A 69 -4.07 -4.06 -0.26
CA ILE A 69 -5.01 -4.58 0.75
C ILE A 69 -6.46 -4.50 0.26
N ARG A 70 -6.84 -3.40 -0.43
CA ARG A 70 -8.21 -3.23 -0.90
C ARG A 70 -8.57 -4.22 -2.01
N GLU A 71 -7.66 -4.53 -2.92
CA GLU A 71 -7.88 -5.54 -3.95
C GLU A 71 -8.06 -6.93 -3.35
N LYS A 72 -7.22 -7.31 -2.41
CA LYS A 72 -7.33 -8.61 -1.74
C LYS A 72 -8.58 -8.72 -0.89
N GLU A 73 -8.97 -7.62 -0.24
CA GLU A 73 -10.21 -7.58 0.54
C GLU A 73 -11.44 -7.80 -0.36
N ARG A 74 -11.44 -7.25 -1.58
CA ARG A 74 -12.54 -7.45 -2.53
C ARG A 74 -12.70 -8.90 -3.00
N GLU A 75 -11.66 -9.72 -2.86
CA GLU A 75 -11.74 -11.15 -3.16
C GLU A 75 -12.49 -11.95 -2.11
N LEU A 76 -12.77 -11.36 -0.95
CA LEU A 76 -13.59 -12.00 0.08
C LEU A 76 -15.02 -12.13 -0.40
N ASP A 77 -15.57 -13.34 -0.33
CA ASP A 77 -16.98 -13.57 -0.60
C ASP A 77 -17.79 -13.38 0.67
N ILE A 78 -18.42 -12.23 0.78
CA ILE A 78 -19.30 -11.89 1.90
C ILE A 78 -20.78 -11.86 1.48
N SER A 79 -21.07 -12.29 0.25
CA SER A 79 -22.44 -12.35 -0.29
C SER A 79 -23.31 -13.33 0.52
N GLY A 80 -24.50 -12.90 0.88
CA GLY A 80 -25.45 -13.76 1.61
C GLY A 80 -25.13 -13.97 3.09
N LEU A 81 -24.05 -13.38 3.60
CA LEU A 81 -23.73 -13.43 5.03
C LEU A 81 -24.49 -12.34 5.79
N SER A 82 -24.79 -12.62 7.07
CA SER A 82 -25.32 -11.57 7.94
C SER A 82 -24.27 -10.46 8.11
N PRO A 83 -24.67 -9.21 8.39
CA PRO A 83 -23.71 -8.12 8.58
C PRO A 83 -22.64 -8.41 9.64
N VAL A 84 -23.02 -9.05 10.76
CA VAL A 84 -22.08 -9.39 11.83
C VAL A 84 -21.02 -10.36 11.33
N ILE A 85 -21.43 -11.42 10.63
CA ILE A 85 -20.50 -12.43 10.11
C ILE A 85 -19.62 -11.83 9.01
N ALA A 86 -20.17 -10.98 8.15
CA ALA A 86 -19.38 -10.29 7.12
C ALA A 86 -18.30 -9.41 7.74
N ILE A 87 -18.61 -8.66 8.79
CA ILE A 87 -17.65 -7.82 9.50
C ILE A 87 -16.57 -8.68 10.16
N GLU A 88 -16.95 -9.77 10.82
CA GLU A 88 -15.98 -10.70 11.42
C GLU A 88 -15.00 -11.23 10.37
N LYS A 89 -15.50 -11.60 9.20
CA LYS A 89 -14.67 -12.11 8.11
C LYS A 89 -13.68 -11.05 7.61
N ILE A 90 -14.11 -9.79 7.50
CA ILE A 90 -13.27 -8.68 7.13
C ILE A 90 -12.18 -8.43 8.19
N ILE A 91 -12.53 -8.49 9.46
CA ILE A 91 -11.58 -8.32 10.57
C ILE A 91 -10.53 -9.42 10.54
N ASP A 92 -10.95 -10.68 10.39
CA ASP A 92 -10.02 -11.81 10.30
C ASP A 92 -9.08 -11.67 9.12
N PHE A 93 -9.60 -11.29 7.95
CA PHE A 93 -8.79 -11.02 6.77
C PHE A 93 -7.75 -9.94 7.05
N THR A 94 -8.18 -8.83 7.65
CA THR A 94 -7.30 -7.69 7.93
C THR A 94 -6.16 -8.09 8.86
N TRP A 95 -6.47 -8.86 9.89
CA TRP A 95 -5.46 -9.37 10.83
C TRP A 95 -4.46 -10.27 10.13
N ASP A 96 -4.93 -11.24 9.35
CA ASP A 96 -4.07 -12.15 8.61
C ASP A 96 -3.22 -11.40 7.59
N TYR A 97 -3.79 -10.39 6.93
CA TYR A 97 -3.04 -9.56 5.99
C TYR A 97 -1.87 -8.86 6.68
N TYR A 98 -2.09 -8.27 7.84
CA TYR A 98 -1.02 -7.59 8.59
C TYR A 98 0.09 -8.54 9.01
N ILE A 99 -0.28 -9.74 9.45
CA ILE A 99 0.71 -10.76 9.87
C ILE A 99 1.56 -11.20 8.67
N ASN A 100 0.94 -11.41 7.52
CA ASN A 100 1.63 -11.90 6.33
C ASN A 100 2.35 -10.81 5.54
N ASN A 101 2.03 -9.54 5.80
CA ASN A 101 2.59 -8.40 5.07
C ASN A 101 3.08 -7.32 6.03
N PRO A 102 4.15 -7.59 6.81
CA PRO A 102 4.64 -6.62 7.80
C PRO A 102 5.10 -5.30 7.18
N TRP A 103 5.47 -5.30 5.91
CA TRP A 103 5.84 -4.10 5.16
C TRP A 103 4.70 -3.07 5.13
N PHE A 104 3.45 -3.55 5.09
CA PHE A 104 2.27 -2.68 5.04
C PHE A 104 2.22 -1.75 6.25
N LEU A 105 2.30 -2.32 7.44
CA LEU A 105 2.26 -1.53 8.67
C LEU A 105 3.47 -0.59 8.79
N LYS A 106 4.63 -1.02 8.31
CA LYS A 106 5.83 -0.18 8.33
C LYS A 106 5.68 1.05 7.43
N ILE A 107 5.09 0.89 6.24
CA ILE A 107 4.80 2.01 5.33
C ILE A 107 3.77 2.96 5.96
N VAL A 108 2.68 2.42 6.50
CA VAL A 108 1.63 3.23 7.15
C VAL A 108 2.20 3.97 8.35
N HIS A 109 3.01 3.30 9.15
CA HIS A 109 3.66 3.92 10.30
C HIS A 109 4.57 5.09 9.88
N SER A 110 5.34 4.91 8.83
CA SER A 110 6.20 5.98 8.28
C SER A 110 5.37 7.19 7.89
N GLU A 111 4.23 6.98 7.23
CA GLU A 111 3.37 8.09 6.84
C GLU A 111 2.71 8.76 8.05
N ASN A 112 2.35 8.01 9.06
CA ASN A 112 1.82 8.56 10.30
C ASN A 112 2.84 9.44 11.02
N GLN A 113 4.12 9.05 11.00
CA GLN A 113 5.20 9.88 11.53
C GLN A 113 5.33 11.21 10.79
N SER A 114 5.03 11.22 9.49
CA SER A 114 4.98 12.43 8.67
C SER A 114 3.64 13.17 8.75
N LYS A 115 2.78 12.79 9.68
CA LYS A 115 1.44 13.39 9.91
C LYS A 115 0.52 13.31 8.69
N GLY A 116 0.70 12.30 7.85
CA GLY A 116 -0.13 12.08 6.67
C GLY A 116 0.07 13.08 5.55
N VAL A 117 1.20 13.79 5.51
CA VAL A 117 1.48 14.82 4.51
C VAL A 117 1.41 14.27 3.08
N HIS A 118 2.00 13.10 2.84
CA HIS A 118 2.03 12.51 1.51
C HIS A 118 0.68 11.93 1.12
N TYR A 119 0.00 11.29 2.06
CA TYR A 119 -1.33 10.74 1.86
C TYR A 119 -2.31 11.82 1.39
N LYS A 120 -2.28 13.00 2.01
CA LYS A 120 -3.17 14.11 1.68
C LYS A 120 -2.96 14.66 0.27
N LYS A 121 -1.79 14.43 -0.33
CA LYS A 121 -1.46 14.92 -1.67
C LYS A 121 -1.99 14.02 -2.79
N SER A 122 -2.51 12.84 -2.46
CA SER A 122 -2.98 11.88 -3.47
C SER A 122 -4.50 11.78 -3.48
N LYS A 123 -5.12 12.20 -4.58
CA LYS A 123 -6.55 12.00 -4.81
C LYS A 123 -6.89 10.52 -4.95
N ARG A 124 -5.99 9.76 -5.57
CA ARG A 124 -6.18 8.32 -5.78
C ARG A 124 -6.27 7.56 -4.46
N LEU A 125 -5.45 7.93 -3.47
CA LEU A 125 -5.53 7.32 -2.14
C LEU A 125 -6.89 7.56 -1.49
N ALA A 126 -7.40 8.78 -1.58
CA ALA A 126 -8.73 9.10 -1.06
C ALA A 126 -9.80 8.25 -1.75
N GLU A 127 -9.73 8.07 -3.07
CA GLU A 127 -10.67 7.24 -3.83
C GLU A 127 -10.60 5.77 -3.42
N ILE A 128 -9.38 5.22 -3.30
CA ILE A 128 -9.16 3.82 -2.90
C ILE A 128 -9.83 3.53 -1.56
N ASN A 129 -9.64 4.40 -0.59
CA ASN A 129 -10.15 4.18 0.76
C ASN A 129 -11.61 4.62 0.94
N HIS A 130 -12.11 5.52 0.12
CA HIS A 130 -13.49 5.97 0.18
C HIS A 130 -14.47 4.84 -0.09
N ALA A 131 -14.23 4.05 -1.13
CA ALA A 131 -15.08 2.90 -1.47
C ALA A 131 -15.13 1.89 -0.31
N HIS A 132 -14.00 1.65 0.35
CA HIS A 132 -13.94 0.77 1.52
C HIS A 132 -14.79 1.31 2.69
N LEU A 133 -14.65 2.60 2.99
CA LEU A 133 -15.42 3.23 4.08
C LEU A 133 -16.92 3.17 3.80
N GLN A 134 -17.33 3.37 2.55
CA GLN A 134 -18.75 3.25 2.17
C GLN A 134 -19.26 1.82 2.37
N SER A 135 -18.50 0.81 1.99
CA SER A 135 -18.87 -0.59 2.17
C SER A 135 -19.03 -0.93 3.66
N MET A 136 -18.11 -0.46 4.51
CA MET A 136 -18.19 -0.68 5.96
C MET A 136 -19.40 0.02 6.57
N ALA A 137 -19.67 1.26 6.15
CA ALA A 137 -20.84 2.00 6.63
C ALA A 137 -22.15 1.28 6.27
N SER A 138 -22.25 0.75 5.05
CA SER A 138 -23.43 -0.03 4.62
C SER A 138 -23.64 -1.26 5.48
N LEU A 139 -22.57 -2.00 5.79
CA LEU A 139 -22.67 -3.19 6.66
C LEU A 139 -23.12 -2.81 8.07
N LEU A 140 -22.62 -1.71 8.61
CA LEU A 140 -23.02 -1.24 9.94
C LEU A 140 -24.50 -0.82 9.98
N GLU A 141 -24.98 -0.15 8.93
CA GLU A 141 -26.38 0.22 8.80
C GLU A 141 -27.29 -1.02 8.72
N GLU A 142 -26.92 -2.03 7.94
CA GLU A 142 -27.67 -3.29 7.82
C GLU A 142 -27.71 -4.05 9.16
N GLY A 143 -26.69 -3.89 10.00
CA GLY A 143 -26.58 -4.55 11.30
C GLY A 143 -27.43 -3.93 12.40
N GLN A 144 -28.06 -2.78 12.14
CA GLN A 144 -28.90 -2.08 13.13
C GLN A 144 -30.39 -2.60 13.12
#